data_f2e86c2b7036b95339cdf66c65530f25
#
_entry.id   f2e86c2b7036b95339cdf66c65530f25
#
_cell.length_a   1.000
_cell.length_b   1.000
_cell.length_c   1.000
_cell.angle_alpha   90.00
_cell.angle_beta   90.00
_cell.angle_gamma   90.00
#
_symmetry.space_group_name_H-M   'P 1'
#
loop_
_entity.id
_entity.type
_entity.pdbx_description
1 polymer ?
#
loop_
_entity_poly.entity_id
_entity_poly.type
_entity_poly.pdbx_seq_one_letter_code
_entity_poly.pdbx_strand_id
1 'polypeptide(L)'
;MKVARASLRNFKRFQNLDLDFRNRATGDVASPFLIIGDNGTGKTTVLQAVALCLSMAAATTRSVRQFDWLGWVPGRFERWGRPVIELEVHFTGDEIEATRQAALRWFRSRDGEGQDQPFVEPADSPVVTVRMDGEHFEAGTREQLYQLRGRSYAAQLLRTDHTARELFDRLPGVFWFDQFRNLASPPNEEGADENGQGRVGFQVGVARLRQHLNRWQMAKIGGRWGPRDFLQELENLYRTVFNGRSFGLPEPMYRGGVPTPDDYYFMLNDGNRTYDIEEMSAGEQSVFPLLYEAVRLQFRHSIVLLDEVDLNLHPPLAQALVHALPRIGPECQFFLTTHSGAVASIISPEQTYRLPGGRLCL
;
A
#
# COMPACT_ATOMS: atom_id res chain seq x y z
N MET A 1 -0.05 12.81 2.23
CA MET A 1 -1.32 12.83 1.45
C MET A 1 -2.39 12.12 2.25
N LYS A 2 -3.58 12.75 2.40
CA LYS A 2 -4.72 12.17 3.11
C LYS A 2 -6.00 12.45 2.34
N VAL A 3 -6.94 11.49 2.30
CA VAL A 3 -8.28 11.69 1.73
C VAL A 3 -9.21 12.15 2.84
N ALA A 4 -9.82 13.32 2.67
CA ALA A 4 -10.74 13.88 3.64
C ALA A 4 -12.20 13.53 3.36
N ARG A 5 -12.58 13.43 2.06
CA ARG A 5 -13.94 13.06 1.62
C ARG A 5 -13.89 12.19 0.39
N ALA A 6 -14.92 11.35 0.24
CA ALA A 6 -15.18 10.60 -0.98
C ALA A 6 -16.68 10.66 -1.32
N SER A 7 -16.96 10.83 -2.63
CA SER A 7 -18.30 10.75 -3.20
C SER A 7 -18.31 9.71 -4.30
N LEU A 8 -19.17 8.72 -4.18
CA LEU A 8 -19.31 7.63 -5.14
C LEU A 8 -20.70 7.69 -5.78
N ARG A 9 -20.75 7.63 -7.11
CA ARG A 9 -21.99 7.57 -7.88
C ARG A 9 -21.89 6.42 -8.88
N ASN A 10 -22.94 5.59 -8.94
CA ASN A 10 -23.02 4.42 -9.85
C ASN A 10 -21.81 3.47 -9.79
N PHE A 11 -21.12 3.40 -8.65
CA PHE A 11 -19.93 2.55 -8.52
C PHE A 11 -20.27 1.22 -7.84
N LYS A 12 -20.21 0.15 -8.63
CA LYS A 12 -20.54 -1.22 -8.19
C LYS A 12 -21.93 -1.26 -7.55
N ARG A 13 -22.02 -1.50 -6.24
CA ARG A 13 -23.30 -1.58 -5.51
C ARG A 13 -23.85 -0.24 -5.06
N PHE A 14 -23.06 0.82 -5.11
CA PHE A 14 -23.49 2.13 -4.63
C PHE A 14 -24.04 2.97 -5.77
N GLN A 15 -25.32 3.35 -5.67
CA GLN A 15 -25.89 4.37 -6.52
C GLN A 15 -25.39 5.75 -6.09
N ASN A 16 -25.44 6.02 -4.77
CA ASN A 16 -24.93 7.24 -4.15
C ASN A 16 -24.37 6.88 -2.78
N LEU A 17 -23.14 7.31 -2.51
CA LEU A 17 -22.52 7.21 -1.20
C LEU A 17 -21.58 8.40 -1.01
N ASP A 18 -21.78 9.16 0.06
CA ASP A 18 -20.90 10.24 0.46
C ASP A 18 -20.28 9.89 1.81
N LEU A 19 -18.96 10.02 1.90
CA LEU A 19 -18.16 9.66 3.05
C LEU A 19 -17.31 10.86 3.47
N ASP A 20 -17.32 11.16 4.77
CA ASP A 20 -16.38 12.09 5.40
C ASP A 20 -15.42 11.27 6.27
N PHE A 21 -14.13 11.34 5.98
CA PHE A 21 -13.07 10.61 6.66
C PHE A 21 -12.40 11.43 7.77
N ARG A 22 -13.02 12.50 8.19
CA ARG A 22 -12.58 13.27 9.34
C ARG A 22 -13.05 12.63 10.63
N ASN A 23 -12.26 12.81 11.68
CA ASN A 23 -12.70 12.54 13.04
C ASN A 23 -13.81 13.55 13.41
N ARG A 24 -14.97 13.04 13.75
CA ARG A 24 -16.17 13.87 14.02
C ARG A 24 -16.01 14.80 15.22
N ALA A 25 -15.09 14.48 16.15
CA ALA A 25 -14.85 15.30 17.34
C ALA A 25 -13.83 16.41 17.08
N THR A 26 -12.73 16.12 16.34
CA THR A 26 -11.65 17.08 16.12
C THR A 26 -11.73 17.81 14.78
N GLY A 27 -12.41 17.23 13.79
CA GLY A 27 -12.44 17.74 12.42
C GLY A 27 -11.20 17.37 11.58
N ASP A 28 -10.17 16.78 12.19
CA ASP A 28 -8.95 16.35 11.48
C ASP A 28 -9.21 15.10 10.65
N VAL A 29 -8.45 14.93 9.57
CA VAL A 29 -8.52 13.71 8.77
C VAL A 29 -8.05 12.52 9.63
N ALA A 30 -8.93 11.55 9.82
CA ALA A 30 -8.71 10.42 10.71
C ALA A 30 -7.68 9.42 10.17
N SER A 31 -6.86 8.87 11.07
CA SER A 31 -6.00 7.72 10.82
C SER A 31 -5.76 6.97 12.14
N PRO A 32 -6.14 5.69 12.22
CA PRO A 32 -6.86 4.91 11.21
C PRO A 32 -8.32 5.37 11.05
N PHE A 33 -8.91 5.11 9.88
CA PHE A 33 -10.35 5.25 9.64
C PHE A 33 -10.95 3.86 9.41
N LEU A 34 -11.97 3.52 10.19
CA LEU A 34 -12.59 2.20 10.18
C LEU A 34 -13.92 2.20 9.43
N ILE A 35 -14.08 1.26 8.50
CA ILE A 35 -15.32 1.01 7.78
C ILE A 35 -15.86 -0.36 8.22
N ILE A 36 -17.01 -0.36 8.86
CA ILE A 36 -17.68 -1.56 9.36
C ILE A 36 -19.01 -1.82 8.65
N GLY A 37 -19.45 -3.04 8.68
CA GLY A 37 -20.72 -3.49 8.11
C GLY A 37 -20.72 -4.98 7.86
N ASP A 38 -21.90 -5.55 7.62
CA ASP A 38 -22.07 -6.98 7.34
C ASP A 38 -21.40 -7.38 6.02
N ASN A 39 -21.34 -8.70 5.79
CA ASN A 39 -20.85 -9.23 4.52
C ASN A 39 -21.69 -8.70 3.36
N GLY A 40 -21.02 -8.33 2.29
CA GLY A 40 -21.68 -7.80 1.10
C GLY A 40 -22.19 -6.35 1.23
N THR A 41 -21.97 -5.61 2.33
CA THR A 41 -22.39 -4.18 2.45
C THR A 41 -21.58 -3.23 1.57
N GLY A 42 -20.39 -3.65 1.09
CA GLY A 42 -19.57 -2.86 0.16
C GLY A 42 -18.35 -2.23 0.81
N LYS A 43 -17.86 -2.72 1.96
CA LYS A 43 -16.62 -2.24 2.60
C LYS A 43 -15.45 -2.23 1.62
N THR A 44 -15.16 -3.39 1.03
CA THR A 44 -14.14 -3.54 -0.03
C THR A 44 -14.39 -2.60 -1.22
N THR A 45 -15.67 -2.35 -1.58
CA THR A 45 -16.01 -1.45 -2.68
C THR A 45 -15.60 -0.01 -2.41
N VAL A 46 -15.72 0.45 -1.16
CA VAL A 46 -15.25 1.80 -0.76
C VAL A 46 -13.72 1.89 -0.91
N LEU A 47 -12.99 0.90 -0.38
CA LEU A 47 -11.54 0.88 -0.51
C LEU A 47 -11.10 0.82 -1.98
N GLN A 48 -11.77 0.00 -2.80
CA GLN A 48 -11.49 -0.10 -4.23
C GLN A 48 -11.75 1.23 -4.96
N ALA A 49 -12.79 1.98 -4.60
CA ALA A 49 -13.04 3.30 -5.19
C ALA A 49 -11.90 4.27 -4.90
N VAL A 50 -11.42 4.34 -3.65
CA VAL A 50 -10.29 5.18 -3.27
C VAL A 50 -9.01 4.76 -3.99
N ALA A 51 -8.69 3.45 -3.97
CA ALA A 51 -7.50 2.91 -4.63
C ALA A 51 -7.51 3.17 -6.14
N LEU A 52 -8.63 2.91 -6.80
CA LEU A 52 -8.80 3.09 -8.24
C LEU A 52 -8.56 4.54 -8.64
N CYS A 53 -9.31 5.47 -8.03
CA CYS A 53 -9.25 6.88 -8.36
C CYS A 53 -7.84 7.44 -8.16
N LEU A 54 -7.21 7.18 -7.02
CA LEU A 54 -5.88 7.69 -6.70
C LEU A 54 -4.77 7.05 -7.53
N SER A 55 -4.80 5.73 -7.75
CA SER A 55 -3.77 5.04 -8.54
C SER A 55 -3.77 5.50 -10.00
N MET A 56 -4.96 5.75 -10.56
CA MET A 56 -5.07 6.28 -11.91
C MET A 56 -4.63 7.75 -11.98
N ALA A 57 -5.04 8.59 -11.02
CA ALA A 57 -4.63 9.99 -10.97
C ALA A 57 -3.11 10.15 -10.77
N ALA A 58 -2.51 9.30 -9.93
CA ALA A 58 -1.06 9.26 -9.70
C ALA A 58 -0.26 8.66 -10.87
N ALA A 59 -0.93 8.19 -11.93
CA ALA A 59 -0.34 7.52 -13.09
C ALA A 59 0.54 6.30 -12.72
N THR A 60 0.23 5.64 -11.61
CA THR A 60 0.84 4.35 -11.23
C THR A 60 0.24 3.20 -12.03
N THR A 61 -0.99 3.38 -12.51
CA THR A 61 -1.74 2.45 -13.36
C THR A 61 -2.29 3.23 -14.56
N ARG A 62 -2.32 2.63 -15.73
CA ARG A 62 -2.74 3.29 -16.98
C ARG A 62 -4.15 2.95 -17.42
N SER A 63 -4.74 1.89 -16.87
CA SER A 63 -6.08 1.42 -17.24
C SER A 63 -6.74 0.72 -16.07
N VAL A 64 -8.05 0.87 -15.96
CA VAL A 64 -8.89 0.14 -15.00
C VAL A 64 -8.81 -1.38 -15.18
N ARG A 65 -8.36 -1.85 -16.34
CA ARG A 65 -8.17 -3.27 -16.64
C ARG A 65 -6.93 -3.89 -15.99
N GLN A 66 -5.99 -3.07 -15.51
CA GLN A 66 -4.76 -3.52 -14.87
C GLN A 66 -4.96 -3.88 -13.39
N PHE A 67 -6.14 -3.57 -12.82
CA PHE A 67 -6.44 -3.96 -11.45
C PHE A 67 -6.92 -5.41 -11.40
N ASP A 68 -6.13 -6.28 -10.76
CA ASP A 68 -6.46 -7.68 -10.51
C ASP A 68 -6.96 -7.84 -9.06
N TRP A 69 -8.15 -7.32 -8.79
CA TRP A 69 -8.79 -7.42 -7.49
C TRP A 69 -9.86 -8.49 -7.45
N LEU A 70 -9.98 -9.17 -6.34
CA LEU A 70 -11.09 -10.09 -6.15
C LEU A 70 -12.44 -9.35 -6.30
N GLY A 71 -13.33 -9.95 -7.09
CA GLY A 71 -14.63 -9.35 -7.37
C GLY A 71 -14.58 -8.08 -8.23
N TRP A 72 -13.43 -7.78 -8.84
CA TRP A 72 -13.29 -6.74 -9.85
C TRP A 72 -13.38 -7.34 -11.24
N VAL A 73 -14.34 -6.86 -12.01
CA VAL A 73 -14.53 -7.24 -13.43
C VAL A 73 -14.55 -5.96 -14.25
N PRO A 74 -13.40 -5.60 -14.87
CA PRO A 74 -13.27 -4.32 -15.59
C PRO A 74 -14.36 -4.05 -16.62
N GLY A 75 -14.83 -5.07 -17.33
CA GLY A 75 -15.92 -4.93 -18.33
C GLY A 75 -17.32 -4.74 -17.71
N ARG A 76 -17.45 -4.78 -16.38
CA ARG A 76 -18.75 -4.67 -15.69
C ARG A 76 -18.85 -3.50 -14.72
N PHE A 77 -17.78 -2.73 -14.54
CA PHE A 77 -17.81 -1.65 -13.56
C PHE A 77 -18.77 -0.49 -13.95
N GLU A 78 -19.09 -0.37 -15.24
CA GLU A 78 -20.07 0.59 -15.76
C GLU A 78 -21.49 0.01 -15.90
N ARG A 79 -21.73 -1.23 -15.46
CA ARG A 79 -23.03 -1.91 -15.66
C ARG A 79 -24.24 -1.14 -15.10
N TRP A 80 -24.04 -0.40 -14.03
CA TRP A 80 -25.09 0.32 -13.31
C TRP A 80 -25.17 1.81 -13.67
N GLY A 81 -24.55 2.20 -14.76
CA GLY A 81 -24.36 3.55 -15.22
C GLY A 81 -22.91 3.96 -15.20
N ARG A 82 -22.62 5.13 -15.74
CA ARG A 82 -21.27 5.68 -15.73
C ARG A 82 -20.83 5.97 -14.29
N PRO A 83 -19.77 5.34 -13.82
CA PRO A 83 -19.31 5.53 -12.43
C PRO A 83 -18.61 6.87 -12.29
N VAL A 84 -18.90 7.57 -11.20
CA VAL A 84 -18.21 8.79 -10.83
C VAL A 84 -17.67 8.62 -9.41
N ILE A 85 -16.37 8.86 -9.24
CA ILE A 85 -15.70 8.89 -7.94
C ILE A 85 -15.03 10.26 -7.80
N GLU A 86 -15.34 10.95 -6.72
CA GLU A 86 -14.71 12.22 -6.40
C GLU A 86 -14.05 12.12 -5.02
N LEU A 87 -12.79 12.55 -4.93
CA LEU A 87 -12.00 12.51 -3.71
C LEU A 87 -11.45 13.90 -3.40
N GLU A 88 -11.62 14.36 -2.16
CA GLU A 88 -10.92 15.54 -1.61
C GLU A 88 -9.62 15.05 -0.96
N VAL A 89 -8.49 15.47 -1.51
CA VAL A 89 -7.15 15.02 -1.12
C VAL A 89 -6.37 16.18 -0.52
N HIS A 90 -5.85 15.99 0.68
CA HIS A 90 -5.04 16.97 1.40
C HIS A 90 -3.56 16.62 1.32
N PHE A 91 -2.71 17.63 1.14
CA PHE A 91 -1.26 17.52 1.08
C PHE A 91 -0.60 18.41 2.13
N THR A 92 0.53 17.96 2.65
CA THR A 92 1.42 18.77 3.47
C THR A 92 2.39 19.56 2.59
N GLY A 93 2.98 20.63 3.13
CA GLY A 93 4.00 21.41 2.42
C GLY A 93 5.20 20.58 1.98
N ASP A 94 5.63 19.63 2.84
CA ASP A 94 6.76 18.73 2.53
C ASP A 94 6.47 17.78 1.37
N GLU A 95 5.24 17.26 1.28
CA GLU A 95 4.81 16.40 0.17
C GLU A 95 4.74 17.16 -1.16
N ILE A 96 4.24 18.39 -1.10
CA ILE A 96 4.17 19.29 -2.27
C ILE A 96 5.58 19.59 -2.78
N GLU A 97 6.47 20.02 -1.89
CA GLU A 97 7.84 20.35 -2.25
C GLU A 97 8.59 19.14 -2.80
N ALA A 98 8.47 17.98 -2.15
CA ALA A 98 9.09 16.73 -2.63
C ALA A 98 8.59 16.33 -4.03
N THR A 99 7.29 16.52 -4.29
CA THR A 99 6.69 16.23 -5.61
C THR A 99 7.25 17.17 -6.69
N ARG A 100 7.35 18.46 -6.40
CA ARG A 100 7.92 19.45 -7.34
C ARG A 100 9.39 19.16 -7.62
N GLN A 101 10.17 18.84 -6.58
CA GLN A 101 11.57 18.42 -6.73
C GLN A 101 11.71 17.16 -7.62
N ALA A 102 10.88 16.13 -7.36
CA ALA A 102 10.89 14.91 -8.17
C ALA A 102 10.52 15.20 -9.63
N ALA A 103 9.49 16.00 -9.88
CA ALA A 103 9.07 16.37 -11.22
C ALA A 103 10.15 17.13 -11.99
N LEU A 104 10.79 18.11 -11.34
CA LEU A 104 11.86 18.93 -11.95
C LEU A 104 13.09 18.08 -12.26
N ARG A 105 13.53 17.21 -11.33
CA ARG A 105 14.65 16.28 -11.56
C ARG A 105 14.33 15.33 -12.70
N TRP A 106 13.14 14.75 -12.72
CA TRP A 106 12.68 13.86 -13.78
C TRP A 106 12.67 14.56 -15.14
N PHE A 107 12.15 15.79 -15.22
CA PHE A 107 12.13 16.54 -16.46
C PHE A 107 13.55 16.82 -16.98
N ARG A 108 14.48 17.22 -16.10
CA ARG A 108 15.89 17.48 -16.45
C ARG A 108 16.64 16.20 -16.86
N SER A 109 16.25 15.03 -16.37
CA SER A 109 16.90 13.76 -16.74
C SER A 109 16.52 13.24 -18.12
N ARG A 110 15.57 13.87 -18.81
CA ARG A 110 15.08 13.49 -20.15
C ARG A 110 15.84 14.18 -21.28
N ASP A 111 17.12 14.49 -21.11
CA ASP A 111 17.94 15.15 -22.13
C ASP A 111 17.84 14.45 -23.50
N GLY A 112 17.19 15.12 -24.47
CA GLY A 112 17.12 14.74 -25.87
C GLY A 112 15.87 14.02 -26.37
N GLU A 113 15.09 13.32 -25.56
CA GLU A 113 13.88 12.67 -26.02
C GLU A 113 12.61 13.41 -25.53
N GLY A 114 11.92 14.10 -26.44
CA GLY A 114 10.59 14.69 -26.17
C GLY A 114 10.60 16.12 -25.61
N GLN A 115 11.58 16.94 -25.95
CA GLN A 115 11.62 18.37 -25.61
C GLN A 115 10.48 19.22 -26.23
N ASP A 116 9.67 18.67 -27.12
CA ASP A 116 8.52 19.38 -27.71
C ASP A 116 7.34 19.59 -26.71
N GLN A 117 7.36 18.97 -25.55
CA GLN A 117 6.32 19.21 -24.54
C GLN A 117 6.85 20.11 -23.42
N PRO A 118 6.22 21.29 -23.19
CA PRO A 118 6.63 22.17 -22.11
C PRO A 118 6.51 21.48 -20.76
N PHE A 119 7.44 21.77 -19.85
CA PHE A 119 7.35 21.32 -18.46
C PHE A 119 6.08 21.88 -17.81
N VAL A 120 5.26 21.00 -17.27
CA VAL A 120 4.12 21.39 -16.45
C VAL A 120 4.51 21.15 -14.99
N GLU A 121 4.72 22.23 -14.28
CA GLU A 121 5.07 22.16 -12.86
C GLU A 121 3.86 21.67 -12.05
N PRO A 122 4.03 20.70 -11.14
CA PRO A 122 2.98 20.32 -10.21
C PRO A 122 2.51 21.53 -9.37
N ALA A 123 1.21 21.60 -9.10
CA ALA A 123 0.63 22.66 -8.28
C ALA A 123 1.20 22.63 -6.84
N ASP A 124 0.92 23.70 -6.09
CA ASP A 124 1.23 23.84 -4.66
C ASP A 124 -0.04 23.90 -3.80
N SER A 125 -1.09 23.24 -4.29
CA SER A 125 -2.42 23.26 -3.65
C SER A 125 -2.44 22.36 -2.41
N PRO A 126 -2.75 22.88 -1.21
CA PRO A 126 -2.88 22.05 0.00
C PRO A 126 -4.07 21.09 -0.07
N VAL A 127 -5.05 21.41 -0.91
CA VAL A 127 -6.25 20.58 -1.14
C VAL A 127 -6.47 20.44 -2.64
N VAL A 128 -6.63 19.21 -3.10
CA VAL A 128 -6.93 18.89 -4.50
C VAL A 128 -8.15 17.99 -4.55
N THR A 129 -9.13 18.37 -5.37
CA THR A 129 -10.26 17.48 -5.70
C THR A 129 -9.93 16.71 -6.96
N VAL A 130 -9.95 15.38 -6.86
CA VAL A 130 -9.74 14.47 -7.99
C VAL A 130 -11.05 13.81 -8.32
N ARG A 131 -11.42 13.83 -9.60
CA ARG A 131 -12.63 13.22 -10.12
C ARG A 131 -12.31 12.19 -11.19
N MET A 132 -12.86 11.01 -11.02
CA MET A 132 -12.95 9.98 -12.03
C MET A 132 -14.37 9.96 -12.58
N ASP A 133 -14.55 10.03 -13.90
CA ASP A 133 -15.82 9.93 -14.57
C ASP A 133 -15.71 8.89 -15.70
N GLY A 134 -16.19 7.69 -15.45
CA GLY A 134 -15.88 6.53 -16.28
C GLY A 134 -14.38 6.20 -16.21
N GLU A 135 -13.70 6.22 -17.35
CA GLU A 135 -12.23 6.06 -17.43
C GLU A 135 -11.48 7.41 -17.55
N HIS A 136 -12.18 8.52 -17.46
CA HIS A 136 -11.59 9.84 -17.54
C HIS A 136 -11.25 10.37 -16.14
N PHE A 137 -10.07 11.00 -16.02
CA PHE A 137 -9.57 11.54 -14.75
C PHE A 137 -9.28 13.02 -14.90
N GLU A 138 -9.78 13.80 -13.98
CA GLU A 138 -9.58 15.24 -13.93
C GLU A 138 -9.31 15.72 -12.50
N ALA A 139 -8.67 16.85 -12.38
CA ALA A 139 -8.61 17.69 -11.20
C ALA A 139 -8.97 19.11 -11.60
N GLY A 140 -9.03 20.04 -10.65
CA GLY A 140 -9.37 21.44 -10.96
C GLY A 140 -8.48 22.05 -12.05
N THR A 141 -7.17 21.70 -12.05
CA THR A 141 -6.21 22.05 -13.12
C THR A 141 -5.30 20.86 -13.45
N ARG A 142 -4.57 20.96 -14.58
CA ARG A 142 -3.59 19.96 -14.99
C ARG A 142 -2.42 19.88 -14.00
N GLU A 143 -2.01 21.00 -13.45
CA GLU A 143 -0.95 21.12 -12.44
C GLU A 143 -1.35 20.39 -11.14
N GLN A 144 -2.61 20.52 -10.72
CA GLN A 144 -3.15 19.78 -9.58
C GLN A 144 -3.19 18.27 -9.81
N LEU A 145 -3.52 17.82 -11.02
CA LEU A 145 -3.45 16.39 -11.35
C LEU A 145 -2.00 15.90 -11.31
N TYR A 146 -1.03 16.71 -11.75
CA TYR A 146 0.39 16.35 -11.73
C TYR A 146 0.97 16.35 -10.33
N GLN A 147 0.37 17.06 -9.38
CA GLN A 147 0.74 17.03 -7.97
C GLN A 147 0.55 15.63 -7.35
N LEU A 148 -0.35 14.77 -7.85
CA LEU A 148 -0.50 13.39 -7.39
C LEU A 148 0.59 12.45 -7.91
N ARG A 149 1.41 12.85 -8.89
CA ARG A 149 2.36 11.99 -9.62
C ARG A 149 3.76 11.94 -9.02
N GLY A 150 3.99 12.50 -7.84
CA GLY A 150 5.34 12.63 -7.25
C GLY A 150 6.10 11.31 -7.23
N ARG A 151 5.47 10.23 -6.75
CA ARG A 151 6.08 8.90 -6.67
C ARG A 151 6.34 8.28 -8.05
N SER A 152 5.51 8.58 -9.04
CA SER A 152 5.71 8.15 -10.43
C SER A 152 6.96 8.82 -11.05
N TYR A 153 7.19 10.11 -10.78
CA TYR A 153 8.42 10.80 -11.21
C TYR A 153 9.67 10.17 -10.56
N ALA A 154 9.63 9.95 -9.24
CA ALA A 154 10.75 9.35 -8.52
C ALA A 154 11.03 7.91 -8.98
N ALA A 155 10.02 7.11 -9.27
CA ALA A 155 10.18 5.76 -9.79
C ALA A 155 10.84 5.73 -11.18
N GLN A 156 10.51 6.70 -12.04
CA GLN A 156 11.17 6.82 -13.34
C GLN A 156 12.64 7.28 -13.18
N LEU A 157 12.92 8.20 -12.24
CA LEU A 157 14.28 8.63 -11.94
C LEU A 157 15.17 7.50 -11.45
N LEU A 158 14.65 6.54 -10.66
CA LEU A 158 15.43 5.40 -10.16
C LEU A 158 16.10 4.55 -11.24
N ARG A 159 15.64 4.63 -12.48
CA ARG A 159 16.24 3.91 -13.61
C ARG A 159 17.63 4.48 -13.97
N THR A 160 17.88 5.74 -13.68
CA THR A 160 19.13 6.43 -14.03
C THR A 160 19.83 7.06 -12.84
N ASP A 161 19.11 7.31 -11.74
CA ASP A 161 19.62 8.01 -10.55
C ASP A 161 19.15 7.32 -9.27
N HIS A 162 20.03 6.49 -8.68
CA HIS A 162 19.73 5.78 -7.45
C HIS A 162 19.49 6.69 -6.24
N THR A 163 19.97 7.95 -6.27
CA THR A 163 19.72 8.92 -5.18
C THR A 163 18.26 9.35 -5.11
N ALA A 164 17.49 9.14 -6.18
CA ALA A 164 16.05 9.40 -6.19
C ALA A 164 15.28 8.57 -5.15
N ARG A 165 15.92 7.49 -4.62
CA ARG A 165 15.31 6.67 -3.56
C ARG A 165 15.01 7.46 -2.30
N GLU A 166 15.80 8.45 -1.97
CA GLU A 166 15.60 9.32 -0.79
C GLU A 166 14.30 10.14 -0.88
N LEU A 167 13.83 10.42 -2.09
CA LEU A 167 12.57 11.15 -2.29
C LEU A 167 11.35 10.37 -1.79
N PHE A 168 11.41 9.02 -1.80
CA PHE A 168 10.26 8.19 -1.42
C PHE A 168 9.86 8.34 0.04
N ASP A 169 10.76 8.78 0.92
CA ASP A 169 10.44 9.05 2.32
C ASP A 169 9.47 10.24 2.50
N ARG A 170 9.36 11.12 1.50
CA ARG A 170 8.51 12.32 1.53
C ARG A 170 7.39 12.28 0.47
N LEU A 171 7.43 11.30 -0.44
CA LEU A 171 6.47 11.21 -1.55
C LEU A 171 5.31 10.28 -1.20
N PRO A 172 4.07 10.78 -1.28
CA PRO A 172 2.90 9.97 -0.98
C PRO A 172 2.66 8.87 -2.01
N GLY A 173 2.22 7.71 -1.54
CA GLY A 173 1.80 6.58 -2.36
C GLY A 173 0.41 6.08 -1.99
N VAL A 174 -0.08 5.10 -2.73
CA VAL A 174 -1.32 4.39 -2.45
C VAL A 174 -1.01 2.91 -2.44
N PHE A 175 -1.32 2.24 -1.34
CA PHE A 175 -1.02 0.83 -1.12
C PHE A 175 -2.29 0.07 -0.76
N TRP A 176 -2.53 -1.01 -1.49
CA TRP A 176 -3.69 -1.86 -1.32
C TRP A 176 -3.30 -3.24 -0.82
N PHE A 177 -3.92 -3.67 0.26
CA PHE A 177 -3.81 -5.02 0.80
C PHE A 177 -5.21 -5.61 0.89
N ASP A 178 -5.51 -6.54 0.01
CA ASP A 178 -6.77 -7.27 0.02
C ASP A 178 -6.83 -8.31 1.15
N GLN A 179 -7.97 -8.95 1.26
CA GLN A 179 -8.19 -10.01 2.25
C GLN A 179 -7.21 -11.19 2.11
N PHE A 180 -6.64 -11.42 0.94
CA PHE A 180 -5.65 -12.48 0.73
C PHE A 180 -4.23 -12.02 0.98
N ARG A 181 -3.99 -10.71 1.13
CA ARG A 181 -2.69 -10.07 1.35
C ARG A 181 -1.58 -10.71 0.53
N ASN A 182 -1.91 -10.95 -0.73
CA ASN A 182 -0.99 -11.59 -1.66
C ASN A 182 0.28 -10.75 -1.77
N LEU A 183 1.42 -11.43 -1.72
CA LEU A 183 2.75 -10.89 -2.02
C LEU A 183 2.92 -10.47 -3.49
N ALA A 184 1.85 -10.48 -4.27
CA ALA A 184 1.82 -9.95 -5.61
C ALA A 184 1.90 -8.43 -5.54
N SER A 185 3.10 -7.90 -5.48
CA SER A 185 3.35 -6.53 -5.92
C SER A 185 2.80 -6.37 -7.34
N PRO A 186 2.23 -5.21 -7.68
CA PRO A 186 1.97 -4.91 -9.09
C PRO A 186 3.27 -5.20 -9.85
N PRO A 187 3.21 -5.76 -11.06
CA PRO A 187 4.40 -6.12 -11.82
C PRO A 187 5.25 -4.86 -12.03
N ASN A 188 6.28 -4.69 -11.23
CA ASN A 188 7.39 -3.85 -11.62
C ASN A 188 8.04 -4.58 -12.79
N GLU A 189 8.31 -3.86 -13.85
CA GLU A 189 8.77 -4.29 -15.17
C GLU A 189 10.03 -5.20 -15.21
N GLU A 190 10.50 -5.74 -14.10
CA GLU A 190 11.68 -6.59 -13.98
C GLU A 190 11.39 -8.08 -13.72
N GLY A 191 10.24 -8.58 -14.12
CA GLY A 191 9.94 -10.00 -13.92
C GLY A 191 8.55 -10.44 -14.34
N ALA A 192 8.08 -9.95 -15.47
CA ALA A 192 6.97 -10.61 -16.15
C ALA A 192 7.50 -11.94 -16.67
N ASP A 193 7.15 -13.04 -16.01
CA ASP A 193 7.23 -14.35 -16.64
C ASP A 193 6.45 -14.27 -17.95
N GLU A 194 7.07 -14.74 -19.05
CA GLU A 194 6.57 -14.65 -20.42
C GLU A 194 5.18 -15.26 -20.66
N ASN A 195 4.53 -15.77 -19.63
CA ASN A 195 3.23 -16.47 -19.73
C ASN A 195 2.04 -15.77 -19.08
N GLY A 196 2.11 -14.53 -18.65
CA GLY A 196 0.90 -13.69 -18.36
C GLY A 196 -0.22 -14.33 -17.54
N GLN A 197 0.01 -15.48 -16.93
CA GLN A 197 -0.98 -16.23 -16.18
C GLN A 197 -0.59 -16.30 -14.71
N GLY A 198 -1.42 -15.70 -13.92
CA GLY A 198 -1.60 -16.36 -12.70
C GLY A 198 -1.38 -15.55 -11.44
N ARG A 199 -2.39 -15.58 -10.67
CA ARG A 199 -2.31 -15.46 -9.22
C ARG A 199 -1.14 -16.31 -8.76
N VAL A 200 -0.05 -15.62 -8.38
CA VAL A 200 1.08 -16.28 -7.74
C VAL A 200 0.54 -16.82 -6.41
N GLY A 201 0.42 -18.12 -6.27
CA GLY A 201 0.01 -18.73 -5.02
C GLY A 201 0.97 -18.33 -3.89
N PHE A 202 0.50 -18.42 -2.64
CA PHE A 202 1.29 -18.07 -1.45
C PHE A 202 2.72 -18.65 -1.48
N GLN A 203 2.89 -19.91 -1.89
CA GLN A 203 4.20 -20.58 -1.97
C GLN A 203 5.18 -19.86 -2.89
N VAL A 204 4.74 -19.39 -4.06
CA VAL A 204 5.61 -18.65 -4.98
C VAL A 204 5.92 -17.26 -4.42
N GLY A 205 4.95 -16.65 -3.72
CA GLY A 205 5.15 -15.39 -3.01
C GLY A 205 6.17 -15.50 -1.89
N VAL A 206 6.11 -16.57 -1.10
CA VAL A 206 7.08 -16.84 -0.02
C VAL A 206 8.46 -17.10 -0.56
N ALA A 207 8.61 -17.85 -1.65
CA ALA A 207 9.91 -18.07 -2.27
C ALA A 207 10.57 -16.77 -2.73
N ARG A 208 9.81 -15.89 -3.39
CA ARG A 208 10.29 -14.54 -3.76
C ARG A 208 10.66 -13.70 -2.55
N LEU A 209 9.82 -13.72 -1.52
CA LEU A 209 10.07 -13.01 -0.27
C LEU A 209 11.36 -13.51 0.38
N ARG A 210 11.54 -14.83 0.52
CA ARG A 210 12.77 -15.46 1.02
C ARG A 210 13.99 -14.98 0.23
N GLN A 211 13.93 -15.01 -1.10
CA GLN A 211 15.02 -14.57 -1.98
C GLN A 211 15.42 -13.11 -1.72
N HIS A 212 14.44 -12.20 -1.58
CA HIS A 212 14.71 -10.80 -1.29
C HIS A 212 15.31 -10.60 0.12
N LEU A 213 14.77 -11.29 1.11
CA LEU A 213 15.27 -11.20 2.49
C LEU A 213 16.68 -11.77 2.61
N ASN A 214 16.96 -12.89 1.97
CA ASN A 214 18.30 -13.47 1.93
C ASN A 214 19.30 -12.54 1.23
N ARG A 215 18.91 -11.87 0.14
CA ARG A 215 19.75 -10.85 -0.51
C ARG A 215 20.06 -9.69 0.45
N TRP A 216 19.06 -9.20 1.21
CA TRP A 216 19.29 -8.19 2.24
C TRP A 216 20.25 -8.68 3.33
N GLN A 217 20.07 -9.91 3.78
CA GLN A 217 20.90 -10.52 4.82
C GLN A 217 22.36 -10.72 4.35
N MET A 218 22.55 -11.23 3.15
CA MET A 218 23.88 -11.40 2.56
C MET A 218 24.58 -10.07 2.29
N ALA A 219 23.84 -9.05 1.84
CA ALA A 219 24.40 -7.71 1.67
C ALA A 219 24.86 -7.11 3.01
N LYS A 220 24.11 -7.35 4.09
CA LYS A 220 24.47 -6.95 5.45
C LYS A 220 25.74 -7.65 5.92
N ILE A 221 25.81 -8.98 5.79
CA ILE A 221 27.00 -9.79 6.16
C ILE A 221 28.22 -9.38 5.34
N GLY A 222 28.05 -9.12 4.05
CA GLY A 222 29.10 -8.71 3.13
C GLY A 222 29.55 -7.26 3.26
N GLY A 223 29.04 -6.49 4.19
CA GLY A 223 29.37 -5.06 4.37
C GLY A 223 28.98 -4.16 3.17
N ARG A 224 28.13 -4.63 2.29
CA ARG A 224 27.64 -3.91 1.09
C ARG A 224 26.34 -3.15 1.33
N TRP A 225 26.10 -2.75 2.52
CA TRP A 225 24.89 -2.05 2.89
C TRP A 225 24.96 -0.57 2.51
N GLY A 226 23.86 -0.05 1.99
CA GLY A 226 23.65 1.39 1.87
C GLY A 226 23.39 2.06 3.22
N PRO A 227 23.03 3.34 3.23
CA PRO A 227 22.78 4.10 4.46
C PRO A 227 21.58 3.59 5.29
N ARG A 228 20.75 2.71 4.72
CA ARG A 228 19.52 2.20 5.35
C ARG A 228 19.55 0.68 5.48
N ASP A 229 19.35 0.18 6.70
CA ASP A 229 19.27 -1.25 7.01
C ASP A 229 17.81 -1.72 7.00
N PHE A 230 17.31 -2.07 5.80
CA PHE A 230 15.94 -2.57 5.61
C PHE A 230 15.63 -3.83 6.42
N LEU A 231 16.62 -4.70 6.62
CA LEU A 231 16.41 -5.92 7.38
C LEU A 231 16.18 -5.62 8.87
N GLN A 232 16.96 -4.68 9.43
CA GLN A 232 16.79 -4.25 10.80
C GLN A 232 15.47 -3.52 11.02
N GLU A 233 15.08 -2.68 10.06
CA GLU A 233 13.78 -2.00 10.10
C GLU A 233 12.63 -3.00 10.08
N LEU A 234 12.69 -4.00 9.20
CA LEU A 234 11.68 -5.05 9.12
C LEU A 234 11.60 -5.86 10.42
N GLU A 235 12.75 -6.24 10.99
CA GLU A 235 12.79 -6.96 12.26
C GLU A 235 12.19 -6.13 13.40
N ASN A 236 12.46 -4.83 13.44
CA ASN A 236 11.90 -3.93 14.45
C ASN A 236 10.37 -3.84 14.34
N LEU A 237 9.84 -3.74 13.13
CA LEU A 237 8.39 -3.76 12.88
C LEU A 237 7.80 -5.12 13.25
N TYR A 238 8.46 -6.21 12.88
CA TYR A 238 8.02 -7.57 13.21
C TYR A 238 7.92 -7.77 14.72
N ARG A 239 8.92 -7.36 15.48
CA ARG A 239 8.92 -7.37 16.96
C ARG A 239 7.82 -6.51 17.57
N THR A 240 7.43 -5.42 16.91
CA THR A 240 6.36 -4.54 17.40
C THR A 240 5.01 -5.23 17.38
N VAL A 241 4.74 -6.07 16.37
CA VAL A 241 3.50 -6.81 16.23
C VAL A 241 3.57 -8.17 16.93
N PHE A 242 4.71 -8.85 16.80
CA PHE A 242 4.94 -10.19 17.37
C PHE A 242 5.96 -10.11 18.49
N ASN A 243 5.49 -9.80 19.68
CA ASN A 243 6.37 -9.66 20.84
C ASN A 243 7.21 -10.92 21.11
N GLY A 244 8.49 -10.75 21.42
CA GLY A 244 9.43 -11.83 21.69
C GLY A 244 9.96 -12.57 20.46
N ARG A 245 9.58 -12.16 19.23
CA ARG A 245 10.06 -12.76 17.99
C ARG A 245 11.18 -11.94 17.36
N SER A 246 12.05 -12.62 16.62
CA SER A 246 13.21 -12.01 15.95
C SER A 246 13.59 -12.78 14.69
N PHE A 247 14.58 -12.26 13.96
CA PHE A 247 15.17 -12.98 12.84
C PHE A 247 16.37 -13.79 13.31
N GLY A 248 16.52 -15.00 12.75
CA GLY A 248 17.65 -15.87 12.98
C GLY A 248 18.77 -15.65 11.95
N LEU A 249 19.88 -16.37 12.14
CA LEU A 249 20.91 -16.45 11.12
C LEU A 249 20.46 -17.33 9.95
N PRO A 250 20.90 -17.03 8.72
CA PRO A 250 20.55 -17.84 7.56
C PRO A 250 21.13 -19.25 7.69
N GLU A 251 20.34 -20.26 7.38
CA GLU A 251 20.76 -21.65 7.37
C GLU A 251 20.81 -22.18 5.94
N PRO A 252 21.88 -22.85 5.50
CA PRO A 252 21.96 -23.36 4.15
C PRO A 252 21.01 -24.53 3.94
N MET A 253 20.26 -24.52 2.83
CA MET A 253 19.35 -25.61 2.42
C MET A 253 20.13 -26.85 1.93
N TYR A 254 21.30 -26.60 1.38
CA TYR A 254 22.14 -27.64 0.74
C TYR A 254 23.57 -27.59 1.24
N ARG A 255 24.17 -28.75 1.46
CA ARG A 255 25.54 -28.89 2.01
C ARG A 255 26.59 -29.17 0.95
N GLY A 256 26.41 -28.79 -0.29
CA GLY A 256 27.35 -29.02 -1.37
C GLY A 256 27.47 -27.84 -2.33
N GLY A 257 28.69 -27.50 -2.76
CA GLY A 257 28.95 -26.39 -3.67
C GLY A 257 29.10 -25.03 -3.02
N VAL A 258 29.17 -23.96 -3.85
CA VAL A 258 29.16 -22.56 -3.38
C VAL A 258 27.71 -22.09 -3.36
N PRO A 259 27.13 -21.85 -2.18
CA PRO A 259 25.72 -21.51 -2.07
C PRO A 259 25.46 -20.08 -2.59
N THR A 260 24.35 -19.92 -3.31
CA THR A 260 23.78 -18.64 -3.71
C THR A 260 22.79 -18.14 -2.62
N PRO A 261 22.35 -16.89 -2.64
CA PRO A 261 21.31 -16.42 -1.69
C PRO A 261 20.02 -17.25 -1.72
N ASP A 262 19.74 -17.93 -2.83
CA ASP A 262 18.55 -18.77 -3.01
C ASP A 262 18.66 -20.13 -2.32
N ASP A 263 19.87 -20.53 -1.93
CA ASP A 263 20.17 -21.80 -1.27
C ASP A 263 20.13 -21.70 0.27
N TYR A 264 19.52 -20.65 0.84
CA TYR A 264 19.40 -20.45 2.27
C TYR A 264 17.94 -20.37 2.72
N TYR A 265 17.65 -20.96 3.88
CA TYR A 265 16.46 -20.69 4.65
C TYR A 265 16.54 -19.30 5.25
N PHE A 266 15.39 -18.60 5.30
CA PHE A 266 15.28 -17.37 6.08
C PHE A 266 14.66 -17.69 7.42
N MET A 267 15.49 -17.70 8.45
CA MET A 267 15.09 -18.17 9.77
C MET A 267 14.41 -17.08 10.60
N LEU A 268 13.30 -17.45 11.21
CA LEU A 268 12.58 -16.71 12.24
C LEU A 268 12.81 -17.39 13.59
N ASN A 269 12.70 -16.62 14.69
CA ASN A 269 12.87 -17.11 16.05
C ASN A 269 11.68 -16.65 16.90
N ASP A 270 11.02 -17.59 17.58
CA ASP A 270 9.87 -17.31 18.47
C ASP A 270 10.26 -17.20 19.97
N GLY A 271 11.56 -17.21 20.26
CA GLY A 271 12.12 -17.21 21.62
C GLY A 271 12.43 -18.61 22.16
N ASN A 272 11.85 -19.65 21.57
CA ASN A 272 12.08 -21.04 21.95
C ASN A 272 12.79 -21.84 20.87
N ARG A 273 12.46 -21.58 19.61
CA ARG A 273 13.00 -22.30 18.45
C ARG A 273 13.15 -21.38 17.25
N THR A 274 13.99 -21.79 16.31
CA THR A 274 14.05 -21.22 14.97
C THR A 274 13.21 -22.05 14.00
N TYR A 275 12.64 -21.38 12.98
CA TYR A 275 11.83 -22.00 11.93
C TYR A 275 11.95 -21.17 10.66
N ASP A 276 11.76 -21.78 9.50
CA ASP A 276 11.83 -21.08 8.22
C ASP A 276 10.57 -20.22 8.00
N ILE A 277 10.70 -19.20 7.16
CA ILE A 277 9.59 -18.29 6.79
C ILE A 277 8.39 -19.06 6.18
N GLU A 278 8.58 -20.22 5.58
CA GLU A 278 7.49 -21.09 5.09
C GLU A 278 6.69 -21.74 6.21
N GLU A 279 7.29 -21.88 7.39
CA GLU A 279 6.66 -22.45 8.58
C GLU A 279 5.90 -21.43 9.42
N MET A 280 5.78 -20.18 8.93
CA MET A 280 4.99 -19.14 9.61
C MET A 280 3.54 -19.59 9.87
N SER A 281 3.03 -19.25 11.04
CA SER A 281 1.60 -19.38 11.35
C SER A 281 0.74 -18.54 10.40
N ALA A 282 -0.54 -18.88 10.24
CA ALA A 282 -1.47 -18.12 9.40
C ALA A 282 -1.54 -16.63 9.78
N GLY A 283 -1.44 -16.31 11.07
CA GLY A 283 -1.39 -14.92 11.55
C GLY A 283 -0.12 -14.20 11.09
N GLU A 284 1.05 -14.84 11.15
CA GLU A 284 2.29 -14.26 10.63
C GLU A 284 2.23 -14.07 9.13
N GLN A 285 1.72 -15.07 8.41
CA GLN A 285 1.54 -15.02 6.97
C GLN A 285 0.63 -13.86 6.53
N SER A 286 -0.34 -13.48 7.35
CA SER A 286 -1.24 -12.36 7.09
C SER A 286 -0.61 -10.98 7.34
N VAL A 287 0.36 -10.90 8.25
CA VAL A 287 0.95 -9.62 8.67
C VAL A 287 2.31 -9.37 8.02
N PHE A 288 3.15 -10.38 7.89
CA PHE A 288 4.52 -10.24 7.40
C PHE A 288 4.62 -9.53 6.05
N PRO A 289 3.76 -9.83 5.05
CA PRO A 289 3.77 -9.11 3.78
C PRO A 289 3.55 -7.60 3.92
N LEU A 290 2.64 -7.19 4.80
CA LEU A 290 2.40 -5.77 5.08
C LEU A 290 3.66 -5.09 5.63
N LEU A 291 4.34 -5.73 6.60
CA LEU A 291 5.57 -5.20 7.21
C LEU A 291 6.70 -5.12 6.18
N TYR A 292 6.87 -6.17 5.39
CA TYR A 292 7.87 -6.23 4.32
C TYR A 292 7.67 -5.12 3.28
N GLU A 293 6.44 -4.96 2.79
CA GLU A 293 6.13 -3.92 1.80
C GLU A 293 6.24 -2.52 2.39
N ALA A 294 5.88 -2.34 3.67
CA ALA A 294 6.03 -1.06 4.36
C ALA A 294 7.50 -0.59 4.37
N VAL A 295 8.43 -1.51 4.63
CA VAL A 295 9.86 -1.21 4.60
C VAL A 295 10.37 -1.05 3.18
N ARG A 296 10.05 -1.99 2.28
CA ARG A 296 10.53 -2.00 0.89
C ARG A 296 10.08 -0.79 0.10
N LEU A 297 8.81 -0.41 0.24
CA LEU A 297 8.18 0.68 -0.48
C LEU A 297 8.19 2.01 0.31
N GLN A 298 8.76 2.01 1.50
CA GLN A 298 8.87 3.21 2.35
C GLN A 298 7.49 3.87 2.55
N PHE A 299 6.62 3.20 3.36
CA PHE A 299 5.31 3.76 3.69
C PHE A 299 5.47 4.99 4.57
N ARG A 300 5.43 6.15 3.95
CA ARG A 300 5.36 7.44 4.62
C ARG A 300 4.42 8.35 3.85
N HIS A 301 3.69 9.21 4.56
CA HIS A 301 2.80 10.20 3.95
C HIS A 301 1.76 9.61 2.99
N SER A 302 1.50 8.31 3.08
CA SER A 302 0.79 7.51 2.08
C SER A 302 -0.60 7.11 2.55
N ILE A 303 -1.40 6.65 1.61
CA ILE A 303 -2.71 6.03 1.87
C ILE A 303 -2.52 4.52 1.83
N VAL A 304 -2.88 3.86 2.92
CA VAL A 304 -2.78 2.40 3.07
C VAL A 304 -4.18 1.84 3.32
N LEU A 305 -4.61 0.98 2.41
CA LEU A 305 -5.94 0.38 2.38
C LEU A 305 -5.81 -1.09 2.79
N LEU A 306 -6.36 -1.45 3.94
CA LEU A 306 -6.31 -2.81 4.49
C LEU A 306 -7.71 -3.40 4.55
N ASP A 307 -8.00 -4.33 3.63
CA ASP A 307 -9.28 -5.04 3.63
C ASP A 307 -9.23 -6.21 4.62
N GLU A 308 -10.25 -6.33 5.46
CA GLU A 308 -10.37 -7.35 6.53
C GLU A 308 -9.09 -7.45 7.37
N VAL A 309 -8.76 -6.36 8.09
CA VAL A 309 -7.49 -6.22 8.82
C VAL A 309 -7.23 -7.35 9.83
N ASP A 310 -8.28 -7.96 10.33
CA ASP A 310 -8.28 -9.05 11.33
C ASP A 310 -8.30 -10.46 10.73
N LEU A 311 -8.31 -10.60 9.40
CA LEU A 311 -8.39 -11.92 8.77
C LEU A 311 -7.20 -12.81 9.17
N ASN A 312 -7.49 -14.02 9.61
CA ASN A 312 -6.53 -15.00 10.15
C ASN A 312 -5.80 -14.55 11.43
N LEU A 313 -6.24 -13.46 12.05
CA LEU A 313 -5.64 -12.98 13.29
C LEU A 313 -6.53 -13.30 14.50
N HIS A 314 -5.92 -13.82 15.55
CA HIS A 314 -6.57 -13.89 16.86
C HIS A 314 -6.80 -12.44 17.37
N PRO A 315 -7.90 -12.15 18.09
CA PRO A 315 -8.25 -10.80 18.52
C PRO A 315 -7.11 -9.96 19.12
N PRO A 316 -6.30 -10.46 20.08
CA PRO A 316 -5.17 -9.71 20.60
C PRO A 316 -4.12 -9.32 19.54
N LEU A 317 -3.87 -10.22 18.58
CA LEU A 317 -2.91 -9.94 17.50
C LEU A 317 -3.46 -8.90 16.52
N ALA A 318 -4.75 -8.96 16.19
CA ALA A 318 -5.41 -7.94 15.38
C ALA A 318 -5.34 -6.55 16.04
N GLN A 319 -5.57 -6.49 17.35
CA GLN A 319 -5.42 -5.25 18.13
C GLN A 319 -3.97 -4.76 18.15
N ALA A 320 -2.99 -5.66 18.35
CA ALA A 320 -1.57 -5.32 18.31
C ALA A 320 -1.17 -4.75 16.95
N LEU A 321 -1.65 -5.35 15.85
CA LEU A 321 -1.42 -4.83 14.50
C LEU A 321 -1.97 -3.41 14.34
N VAL A 322 -3.23 -3.17 14.74
CA VAL A 322 -3.84 -1.83 14.63
C VAL A 322 -3.07 -0.79 15.44
N HIS A 323 -2.64 -1.14 16.66
CA HIS A 323 -1.79 -0.25 17.48
C HIS A 323 -0.40 0.00 16.87
N ALA A 324 0.10 -0.94 16.08
CA ALA A 324 1.40 -0.81 15.41
C ALA A 324 1.34 0.05 14.13
N LEU A 325 0.17 0.28 13.54
CA LEU A 325 0.03 0.99 12.25
C LEU A 325 0.77 2.35 12.19
N PRO A 326 0.74 3.22 13.23
CA PRO A 326 1.48 4.48 13.18
C PRO A 326 3.01 4.31 13.12
N ARG A 327 3.53 3.16 13.57
CA ARG A 327 4.96 2.81 13.46
C ARG A 327 5.28 2.14 12.14
N ILE A 328 4.34 1.35 11.60
CA ILE A 328 4.48 0.69 10.30
C ILE A 328 4.50 1.71 9.17
N GLY A 329 3.64 2.73 9.24
CA GLY A 329 3.56 3.81 8.25
C GLY A 329 3.41 5.17 8.92
N PRO A 330 4.53 5.81 9.31
CA PRO A 330 4.48 7.15 9.86
C PRO A 330 3.82 8.14 8.89
N GLU A 331 2.98 9.03 9.41
CA GLU A 331 2.22 10.04 8.64
C GLU A 331 1.27 9.46 7.58
N CYS A 332 1.06 8.14 7.55
CA CYS A 332 0.10 7.50 6.66
C CYS A 332 -1.33 7.68 7.14
N GLN A 333 -2.26 7.64 6.19
CA GLN A 333 -3.68 7.43 6.48
C GLN A 333 -4.02 5.96 6.22
N PHE A 334 -4.50 5.27 7.25
CA PHE A 334 -4.94 3.89 7.16
C PHE A 334 -6.45 3.81 7.05
N PHE A 335 -6.93 3.15 6.00
CA PHE A 335 -8.33 2.74 5.87
C PHE A 335 -8.44 1.27 6.17
N LEU A 336 -9.26 0.92 7.14
CA LEU A 336 -9.43 -0.44 7.61
C LEU A 336 -10.86 -0.91 7.37
N THR A 337 -11.02 -2.14 6.95
CA THR A 337 -12.29 -2.84 7.06
C THR A 337 -12.18 -4.01 8.02
N THR A 338 -13.25 -4.33 8.71
CA THR A 338 -13.32 -5.47 9.63
C THR A 338 -14.75 -5.92 9.86
N HIS A 339 -14.89 -7.15 10.29
CA HIS A 339 -16.08 -7.72 10.92
C HIS A 339 -15.91 -7.92 12.43
N SER A 340 -14.69 -7.72 12.95
CA SER A 340 -14.32 -8.02 14.33
C SER A 340 -14.77 -6.93 15.30
N GLY A 341 -15.58 -7.29 16.28
CA GLY A 341 -15.87 -6.42 17.41
C GLY A 341 -14.61 -6.04 18.22
N ALA A 342 -13.62 -6.92 18.28
CA ALA A 342 -12.36 -6.66 18.98
C ALA A 342 -11.55 -5.53 18.33
N VAL A 343 -11.51 -5.45 17.00
CA VAL A 343 -10.89 -4.32 16.29
C VAL A 343 -11.75 -3.07 16.41
N ALA A 344 -13.06 -3.20 16.24
CA ALA A 344 -13.96 -2.07 16.36
C ALA A 344 -13.92 -1.41 17.74
N SER A 345 -13.64 -2.17 18.80
CA SER A 345 -13.61 -1.64 20.19
C SER A 345 -12.41 -0.76 20.51
N ILE A 346 -11.32 -0.83 19.73
CA ILE A 346 -10.09 -0.05 19.97
C ILE A 346 -9.97 1.18 19.08
N ILE A 347 -10.87 1.34 18.11
CA ILE A 347 -10.93 2.52 17.24
C ILE A 347 -12.12 3.38 17.67
N SER A 348 -11.88 4.68 17.81
CA SER A 348 -12.91 5.62 18.24
C SER A 348 -14.14 5.59 17.31
N PRO A 349 -15.37 5.64 17.86
CA PRO A 349 -16.58 5.77 17.06
C PRO A 349 -16.56 6.99 16.12
N GLU A 350 -15.86 8.06 16.47
CA GLU A 350 -15.71 9.28 15.67
C GLU A 350 -14.86 9.08 14.42
N GLN A 351 -14.07 7.99 14.39
CA GLN A 351 -13.23 7.56 13.26
C GLN A 351 -13.81 6.32 12.57
N THR A 352 -15.04 5.98 12.89
CA THR A 352 -15.69 4.77 12.38
C THR A 352 -16.93 5.13 11.55
N TYR A 353 -17.03 4.53 10.36
CA TYR A 353 -18.20 4.64 9.52
C TYR A 353 -18.88 3.28 9.38
N ARG A 354 -20.17 3.23 9.71
CA ARG A 354 -20.99 2.04 9.50
C ARG A 354 -21.75 2.15 8.20
N LEU A 355 -21.48 1.23 7.27
CA LEU A 355 -22.22 1.17 6.02
C LEU A 355 -23.69 0.81 6.25
N PRO A 356 -24.63 1.47 5.53
CA PRO A 356 -26.06 1.16 5.63
C PRO A 356 -26.35 -0.31 5.31
N GLY A 357 -27.28 -0.92 6.05
CA GLY A 357 -27.68 -2.31 5.89
C GLY A 357 -26.83 -3.32 6.66
N GLY A 358 -25.80 -2.86 7.37
CA GLY A 358 -24.98 -3.70 8.23
C GLY A 358 -25.55 -3.83 9.63
N ARG A 359 -25.88 -5.06 10.04
CA ARG A 359 -26.00 -5.40 11.47
C ARG A 359 -24.65 -5.99 11.89
N LEU A 360 -24.04 -5.48 12.95
CA LEU A 360 -22.91 -6.21 13.55
C LEU A 360 -23.46 -7.54 14.06
N CYS A 361 -22.90 -8.66 13.57
CA CYS A 361 -22.97 -9.89 14.31
C CYS A 361 -22.12 -9.71 15.58
N LEU A 362 -22.79 -9.45 16.68
CA LEU A 362 -22.19 -9.42 18.02
C LEU A 362 -22.00 -10.87 18.49
#